data_38494046785f29aafe69eb0378382563
#
_entry.id   38494046785f29aafe69eb0378382563
#
_cell.length_a   1.000
_cell.length_b   1.000
_cell.length_c   1.000
_cell.angle_alpha   90.00
_cell.angle_beta   90.00
_cell.angle_gamma   90.00
#
_symmetry.space_group_name_H-M   'P 1'
#
loop_
_entity.id
_entity.type
_entity.pdbx_description
1 polymer ?
#
loop_
_entity_poly.entity_id
_entity_poly.type
_entity_poly.pdbx_seq_one_letter_code
_entity_poly.pdbx_strand_id
1 'polypeptide(L)'
;MKTKGVSKVFKSGPGGSSLRPRIVEAARALFLSRGFIRVTADDIAAELGISKATLYREFTSKEEILKAVVRSLMAEIAGHVDAIIKKEDQSIVERLVALFAFLGGRLSLLGPVFLRDIQKSAPAIWREIEDFRRDKLLINFKIILAAGHKQRLFRGDIDDDLLMRMFIRLVEGFINPTEMLRSGRSPAETFESVIKVFFQGLLTDRGRQDFSSLTPALFEPRKEGAS
;
A
#
# COMPACT_ATOMS: atom_id res chain seq x y z
N MET A 1 10.36 -23.45 30.94
CA MET A 1 9.83 -23.94 29.64
C MET A 1 10.55 -23.21 28.54
N LYS A 2 11.37 -23.90 27.73
CA LYS A 2 12.23 -23.31 26.68
C LYS A 2 11.41 -23.24 25.38
N THR A 3 11.13 -22.06 24.87
CA THR A 3 10.56 -21.84 23.55
C THR A 3 11.62 -22.06 22.49
N LYS A 4 11.45 -23.09 21.68
CA LYS A 4 12.30 -23.43 20.52
C LYS A 4 12.02 -22.42 19.39
N GLY A 5 13.05 -21.62 19.04
CA GLY A 5 13.06 -20.83 17.82
C GLY A 5 13.06 -21.73 16.58
N VAL A 6 12.12 -21.51 15.68
CA VAL A 6 12.06 -22.17 14.38
C VAL A 6 13.01 -21.46 13.44
N SER A 7 14.26 -21.92 13.41
CA SER A 7 15.23 -21.54 12.38
C SER A 7 14.91 -22.30 11.10
N LYS A 8 14.23 -21.65 10.13
CA LYS A 8 14.10 -22.17 8.77
C LYS A 8 15.40 -21.91 8.00
N VAL A 9 16.25 -22.91 7.98
CA VAL A 9 17.44 -22.98 7.11
C VAL A 9 16.94 -23.10 5.65
N PHE A 10 17.06 -22.03 4.88
CA PHE A 10 16.90 -22.08 3.44
C PHE A 10 18.12 -22.75 2.80
N LYS A 11 18.00 -24.05 2.47
CA LYS A 11 18.99 -24.77 1.65
C LYS A 11 19.00 -24.17 0.24
N SER A 12 20.17 -23.72 -0.18
CA SER A 12 20.50 -23.29 -1.53
C SER A 12 20.37 -24.47 -2.52
N GLY A 13 19.36 -24.40 -3.39
CA GLY A 13 19.26 -25.21 -4.61
C GLY A 13 20.01 -24.51 -5.77
N PRO A 14 20.53 -25.24 -6.76
CA PRO A 14 21.27 -24.69 -7.88
C PRO A 14 20.32 -24.16 -8.95
N GLY A 15 20.01 -22.87 -8.86
CA GLY A 15 19.28 -22.08 -9.83
C GLY A 15 19.52 -20.63 -9.52
N GLY A 16 20.49 -20.00 -10.18
CA GLY A 16 21.03 -18.69 -9.85
C GLY A 16 20.04 -17.54 -9.91
N SER A 17 19.21 -17.37 -8.89
CA SER A 17 18.56 -16.09 -8.68
C SER A 17 19.66 -15.10 -8.25
N SER A 18 19.80 -14.01 -8.99
CA SER A 18 20.70 -12.91 -8.66
C SER A 18 20.63 -12.58 -7.15
N LEU A 19 21.77 -12.33 -6.51
CA LEU A 19 21.84 -11.99 -5.09
C LEU A 19 21.05 -10.73 -4.76
N ARG A 20 21.02 -9.78 -5.70
CA ARG A 20 20.34 -8.49 -5.56
C ARG A 20 18.85 -8.59 -5.19
N PRO A 21 17.99 -9.40 -5.86
CA PRO A 21 16.60 -9.62 -5.44
C PRO A 21 16.46 -10.24 -4.05
N ARG A 22 17.36 -11.16 -3.67
CA ARG A 22 17.34 -11.76 -2.33
C ARG A 22 17.65 -10.75 -1.23
N ILE A 23 18.59 -9.82 -1.50
CA ILE A 23 18.90 -8.70 -0.59
C ILE A 23 17.67 -7.79 -0.44
N VAL A 24 17.01 -7.45 -1.54
CA VAL A 24 15.82 -6.60 -1.52
C VAL A 24 14.69 -7.23 -0.69
N GLU A 25 14.44 -8.53 -0.84
CA GLU A 25 13.37 -9.21 -0.09
C GLU A 25 13.69 -9.35 1.40
N ALA A 26 14.92 -9.70 1.77
CA ALA A 26 15.36 -9.73 3.17
C ALA A 26 15.29 -8.34 3.82
N ALA A 27 15.78 -7.31 3.13
CA ALA A 27 15.70 -5.93 3.59
C ALA A 27 14.25 -5.44 3.73
N ARG A 28 13.36 -5.80 2.79
CA ARG A 28 11.93 -5.50 2.84
C ARG A 28 11.32 -6.05 4.13
N ALA A 29 11.52 -7.32 4.43
CA ALA A 29 10.99 -7.95 5.65
C ALA A 29 11.50 -7.27 6.92
N LEU A 30 12.80 -6.96 6.99
CA LEU A 30 13.40 -6.29 8.13
C LEU A 30 12.92 -4.84 8.28
N PHE A 31 12.87 -4.05 7.19
CA PHE A 31 12.43 -2.65 7.23
C PHE A 31 10.95 -2.53 7.62
N LEU A 32 10.09 -3.38 7.10
CA LEU A 32 8.66 -3.37 7.45
C LEU A 32 8.42 -3.77 8.91
N SER A 33 9.18 -4.72 9.45
CA SER A 33 8.99 -5.21 10.82
C SER A 33 9.65 -4.35 11.90
N ARG A 34 10.83 -3.75 11.62
CA ARG A 34 11.65 -3.06 12.62
C ARG A 34 11.82 -1.55 12.36
N GLY A 35 11.41 -1.06 11.18
CA GLY A 35 11.67 0.29 10.70
C GLY A 35 13.02 0.42 9.99
N PHE A 36 13.15 1.45 9.14
CA PHE A 36 14.38 1.66 8.36
C PHE A 36 15.58 2.07 9.20
N ILE A 37 15.37 2.96 10.19
CA ILE A 37 16.46 3.51 10.99
C ILE A 37 17.16 2.43 11.81
N ARG A 38 16.40 1.54 12.43
CA ARG A 38 16.92 0.50 13.34
C ARG A 38 17.64 -0.65 12.66
N VAL A 39 17.30 -0.94 11.40
CA VAL A 39 17.95 -2.03 10.64
C VAL A 39 19.28 -1.56 10.12
N THR A 40 20.33 -2.37 10.36
CA THR A 40 21.69 -2.14 9.88
C THR A 40 22.00 -2.99 8.65
N ALA A 41 23.09 -2.67 7.95
CA ALA A 41 23.61 -3.51 6.87
C ALA A 41 24.06 -4.89 7.37
N ASP A 42 24.54 -4.95 8.63
CA ASP A 42 24.93 -6.21 9.25
C ASP A 42 23.73 -7.11 9.53
N ASP A 43 22.58 -6.55 9.93
CA ASP A 43 21.33 -7.31 10.10
C ASP A 43 20.88 -7.94 8.78
N ILE A 44 20.94 -7.19 7.67
CA ILE A 44 20.57 -7.70 6.33
C ILE A 44 21.54 -8.78 5.87
N ALA A 45 22.83 -8.57 6.08
CA ALA A 45 23.85 -9.54 5.71
C ALA A 45 23.72 -10.84 6.53
N ALA A 46 23.48 -10.73 7.83
CA ALA A 46 23.24 -11.85 8.74
C ALA A 46 21.99 -12.66 8.35
N GLU A 47 20.89 -12.00 7.98
CA GLU A 47 19.64 -12.66 7.54
C GLU A 47 19.87 -13.55 6.32
N LEU A 48 20.80 -13.16 5.44
CA LEU A 48 21.12 -13.88 4.21
C LEU A 48 22.31 -14.85 4.35
N GLY A 49 23.04 -14.84 5.48
CA GLY A 49 24.25 -15.61 5.67
C GLY A 49 25.40 -15.16 4.77
N ILE A 50 25.47 -13.85 4.42
CA ILE A 50 26.53 -13.28 3.59
C ILE A 50 27.37 -12.28 4.38
N SER A 51 28.58 -11.94 3.86
CA SER A 51 29.40 -10.91 4.46
C SER A 51 28.86 -9.50 4.11
N LYS A 52 29.13 -8.52 4.98
CA LYS A 52 28.85 -7.11 4.71
C LYS A 52 29.56 -6.61 3.44
N ALA A 53 30.76 -7.11 3.15
CA ALA A 53 31.48 -6.80 1.91
C ALA A 53 30.74 -7.34 0.69
N THR A 54 30.12 -8.52 0.79
CA THR A 54 29.28 -9.09 -0.28
C THR A 54 28.02 -8.25 -0.50
N LEU A 55 27.37 -7.78 0.58
CA LEU A 55 26.23 -6.88 0.50
C LEU A 55 26.58 -5.57 -0.24
N TYR A 56 27.71 -4.95 0.13
CA TYR A 56 28.13 -3.68 -0.45
C TYR A 56 28.73 -3.79 -1.86
N ARG A 57 28.98 -4.98 -2.37
CA ARG A 57 29.22 -5.19 -3.82
C ARG A 57 27.95 -5.07 -4.66
N GLU A 58 26.79 -5.39 -4.08
CA GLU A 58 25.49 -5.31 -4.77
C GLU A 58 24.82 -3.94 -4.62
N PHE A 59 25.03 -3.28 -3.48
CA PHE A 59 24.43 -1.99 -3.15
C PHE A 59 25.44 -1.08 -2.47
N THR A 60 25.59 0.14 -2.93
CA THR A 60 26.60 1.09 -2.42
C THR A 60 26.25 1.64 -1.04
N SER A 61 24.96 1.60 -0.64
CA SER A 61 24.51 2.11 0.66
C SER A 61 23.21 1.43 1.10
N LYS A 62 22.87 1.61 2.38
CA LYS A 62 21.56 1.17 2.93
C LYS A 62 20.39 1.92 2.28
N GLU A 63 20.60 3.17 1.92
CA GLU A 63 19.60 3.99 1.20
C GLU A 63 19.34 3.45 -0.21
N GLU A 64 20.38 2.93 -0.89
CA GLU A 64 20.19 2.28 -2.20
C GLU A 64 19.36 1.00 -2.06
N ILE A 65 19.57 0.22 -1.00
CA ILE A 65 18.74 -0.95 -0.69
C ILE A 65 17.29 -0.51 -0.41
N LEU A 66 17.09 0.53 0.42
CA LEU A 66 15.75 1.07 0.68
C LEU A 66 15.06 1.52 -0.61
N LYS A 67 15.77 2.22 -1.49
CA LYS A 67 15.23 2.66 -2.79
C LYS A 67 14.80 1.47 -3.64
N ALA A 68 15.58 0.40 -3.68
CA ALA A 68 15.23 -0.82 -4.40
C ALA A 68 14.00 -1.52 -3.80
N VAL A 69 13.90 -1.59 -2.46
CA VAL A 69 12.74 -2.12 -1.74
C VAL A 69 11.47 -1.30 -2.06
N VAL A 70 11.54 0.02 -1.96
CA VAL A 70 10.39 0.91 -2.23
C VAL A 70 9.94 0.79 -3.69
N ARG A 71 10.86 0.79 -4.65
CA ARG A 71 10.53 0.61 -6.07
C ARG A 71 9.91 -0.74 -6.37
N SER A 72 10.38 -1.82 -5.73
CA SER A 72 9.78 -3.15 -5.85
C SER A 72 8.35 -3.16 -5.32
N LEU A 73 8.08 -2.54 -4.16
CA LEU A 73 6.74 -2.39 -3.60
C LEU A 73 5.82 -1.58 -4.51
N MET A 74 6.30 -0.46 -5.05
CA MET A 74 5.52 0.37 -5.97
C MET A 74 5.17 -0.37 -7.26
N ALA A 75 6.13 -1.12 -7.83
CA ALA A 75 5.91 -1.91 -9.04
C ALA A 75 4.89 -3.04 -8.80
N GLU A 76 4.97 -3.71 -7.65
CA GLU A 76 4.02 -4.75 -7.25
C GLU A 76 2.61 -4.17 -7.11
N ILE A 77 2.47 -3.03 -6.42
CA ILE A 77 1.18 -2.34 -6.25
C ILE A 77 0.63 -1.90 -7.60
N ALA A 78 1.45 -1.28 -8.46
CA ALA A 78 1.03 -0.85 -9.78
C ALA A 78 0.49 -2.01 -10.62
N GLY A 79 1.22 -3.12 -10.67
CA GLY A 79 0.83 -4.29 -11.45
C GLY A 79 -0.51 -4.89 -11.01
N HIS A 80 -0.72 -5.01 -9.70
CA HIS A 80 -1.99 -5.52 -9.18
C HIS A 80 -3.16 -4.57 -9.40
N VAL A 81 -2.97 -3.28 -9.17
CA VAL A 81 -3.99 -2.25 -9.40
C VAL A 81 -4.38 -2.22 -10.87
N ASP A 82 -3.40 -2.19 -11.77
CA ASP A 82 -3.64 -2.21 -13.21
C ASP A 82 -4.40 -3.49 -13.64
N ALA A 83 -4.05 -4.65 -13.07
CA ALA A 83 -4.74 -5.90 -13.34
C ALA A 83 -6.20 -5.90 -12.85
N ILE A 84 -6.49 -5.32 -11.68
CA ILE A 84 -7.86 -5.20 -11.16
C ILE A 84 -8.68 -4.25 -12.04
N ILE A 85 -8.14 -3.09 -12.38
CA ILE A 85 -8.87 -2.06 -13.14
C ILE A 85 -9.19 -2.50 -14.57
N LYS A 86 -8.31 -3.31 -15.18
CA LYS A 86 -8.48 -3.82 -16.55
C LYS A 86 -9.41 -5.04 -16.69
N LYS A 87 -9.99 -5.54 -15.63
CA LYS A 87 -10.95 -6.66 -15.68
C LYS A 87 -12.29 -6.19 -16.24
N GLU A 88 -12.44 -6.21 -17.55
CA GLU A 88 -13.65 -5.76 -18.25
C GLU A 88 -14.87 -6.68 -18.03
N ASP A 89 -14.65 -7.94 -17.67
CA ASP A 89 -15.65 -8.94 -17.31
C ASP A 89 -16.32 -8.70 -15.94
N GLN A 90 -15.73 -7.81 -15.11
CA GLN A 90 -16.28 -7.43 -13.81
C GLN A 90 -16.96 -6.06 -13.86
N SER A 91 -18.02 -5.91 -13.08
CA SER A 91 -18.67 -4.62 -12.85
C SER A 91 -17.68 -3.62 -12.20
N ILE A 92 -17.94 -2.32 -12.34
CA ILE A 92 -17.09 -1.32 -11.69
C ILE A 92 -17.13 -1.45 -10.16
N VAL A 93 -18.23 -1.92 -9.60
CA VAL A 93 -18.39 -2.13 -8.16
C VAL A 93 -17.49 -3.29 -7.68
N GLU A 94 -17.47 -4.41 -8.39
CA GLU A 94 -16.60 -5.55 -8.08
C GLU A 94 -15.12 -5.14 -8.15
N ARG A 95 -14.74 -4.36 -9.18
CA ARG A 95 -13.38 -3.83 -9.31
C ARG A 95 -13.01 -2.89 -8.16
N LEU A 96 -13.92 -2.02 -7.72
CA LEU A 96 -13.71 -1.14 -6.58
C LEU A 96 -13.53 -1.93 -5.28
N VAL A 97 -14.37 -2.92 -5.03
CA VAL A 97 -14.26 -3.80 -3.85
C VAL A 97 -12.91 -4.51 -3.83
N ALA A 98 -12.52 -5.12 -4.95
CA ALA A 98 -11.22 -5.78 -5.08
C ALA A 98 -10.04 -4.82 -4.89
N LEU A 99 -10.14 -3.60 -5.45
CA LEU A 99 -9.14 -2.55 -5.30
C LEU A 99 -8.98 -2.12 -3.84
N PHE A 100 -10.08 -1.85 -3.15
CA PHE A 100 -10.05 -1.41 -1.75
C PHE A 100 -9.57 -2.51 -0.81
N ALA A 101 -9.98 -3.75 -1.02
CA ALA A 101 -9.48 -4.90 -0.27
C ALA A 101 -7.96 -5.07 -0.46
N PHE A 102 -7.49 -4.99 -1.70
CA PHE A 102 -6.05 -5.07 -2.01
C PHE A 102 -5.25 -3.94 -1.36
N LEU A 103 -5.66 -2.68 -1.57
CA LEU A 103 -4.94 -1.52 -1.02
C LEU A 103 -4.99 -1.50 0.50
N GLY A 104 -6.13 -1.79 1.11
CA GLY A 104 -6.28 -1.91 2.56
C GLY A 104 -5.35 -2.97 3.15
N GLY A 105 -5.28 -4.16 2.53
CA GLY A 105 -4.35 -5.21 2.91
C GLY A 105 -2.88 -4.79 2.79
N ARG A 106 -2.52 -4.05 1.75
CA ARG A 106 -1.14 -3.53 1.59
C ARG A 106 -0.80 -2.47 2.64
N LEU A 107 -1.73 -1.55 2.90
CA LEU A 107 -1.55 -0.51 3.91
C LEU A 107 -1.43 -1.09 5.34
N SER A 108 -2.08 -2.22 5.63
CA SER A 108 -1.95 -2.92 6.91
C SER A 108 -0.53 -3.43 7.17
N LEU A 109 0.26 -3.70 6.12
CA LEU A 109 1.66 -4.11 6.24
C LEU A 109 2.62 -2.93 6.46
N LEU A 110 2.17 -1.71 6.17
CA LEU A 110 2.98 -0.51 6.32
C LEU A 110 2.83 0.05 7.73
N GLY A 111 3.79 -0.27 8.60
CA GLY A 111 3.83 0.30 9.95
C GLY A 111 4.10 1.83 9.91
N PRO A 112 3.48 2.62 10.81
CA PRO A 112 3.70 4.07 10.88
C PRO A 112 5.17 4.43 11.15
N VAL A 113 5.91 3.56 11.84
CA VAL A 113 7.35 3.72 12.10
C VAL A 113 8.15 3.69 10.81
N PHE A 114 7.90 2.72 9.94
CA PHE A 114 8.59 2.59 8.65
C PHE A 114 8.36 3.82 7.76
N LEU A 115 7.11 4.25 7.62
CA LEU A 115 6.75 5.42 6.81
C LEU A 115 7.39 6.71 7.37
N ARG A 116 7.37 6.90 8.69
CA ARG A 116 8.01 8.04 9.36
C ARG A 116 9.52 8.02 9.14
N ASP A 117 10.14 6.86 9.27
CA ASP A 117 11.59 6.71 9.09
C ASP A 117 12.02 7.11 7.68
N ILE A 118 11.27 6.70 6.64
CA ILE A 118 11.52 7.12 5.26
C ILE A 118 11.35 8.63 5.10
N GLN A 119 10.24 9.18 5.59
CA GLN A 119 9.94 10.61 5.47
C GLN A 119 11.06 11.48 6.07
N LYS A 120 11.59 11.07 7.25
CA LYS A 120 12.62 11.82 7.95
C LYS A 120 14.02 11.60 7.40
N SER A 121 14.39 10.36 7.09
CA SER A 121 15.78 9.97 6.80
C SER A 121 16.07 9.82 5.31
N ALA A 122 15.04 9.70 4.47
CA ALA A 122 15.17 9.52 3.02
C ALA A 122 14.15 10.37 2.25
N PRO A 123 14.18 11.71 2.38
CA PRO A 123 13.14 12.58 1.83
C PRO A 123 13.02 12.53 0.29
N ALA A 124 14.10 12.15 -0.40
CA ALA A 124 14.07 11.96 -1.85
C ALA A 124 13.22 10.71 -2.21
N ILE A 125 13.36 9.61 -1.45
CA ILE A 125 12.57 8.40 -1.64
C ILE A 125 11.12 8.66 -1.24
N TRP A 126 10.88 9.44 -0.18
CA TRP A 126 9.53 9.85 0.21
C TRP A 126 8.80 10.60 -0.91
N ARG A 127 9.47 11.57 -1.56
CA ARG A 127 8.91 12.26 -2.73
C ARG A 127 8.60 11.32 -3.88
N GLU A 128 9.46 10.34 -4.17
CA GLU A 128 9.23 9.32 -5.19
C GLU A 128 7.95 8.50 -4.90
N ILE A 129 7.67 8.20 -3.62
CA ILE A 129 6.42 7.55 -3.17
C ILE A 129 5.21 8.47 -3.38
N GLU A 130 5.31 9.75 -3.03
CA GLU A 130 4.22 10.73 -3.18
C GLU A 130 3.85 10.96 -4.65
N ASP A 131 4.85 11.14 -5.51
CA ASP A 131 4.66 11.30 -6.94
C ASP A 131 4.03 10.05 -7.57
N PHE A 132 4.56 8.86 -7.29
CA PHE A 132 3.99 7.60 -7.74
C PHE A 132 2.53 7.45 -7.31
N ARG A 133 2.23 7.73 -6.05
CA ARG A 133 0.86 7.65 -5.51
C ARG A 133 -0.07 8.62 -6.24
N ARG A 134 0.34 9.86 -6.42
CA ARG A 134 -0.45 10.90 -7.11
C ARG A 134 -0.74 10.50 -8.56
N ASP A 135 0.28 10.08 -9.30
CA ASP A 135 0.14 9.70 -10.71
C ASP A 135 -0.79 8.50 -10.86
N LYS A 136 -0.62 7.47 -10.03
CA LYS A 136 -1.48 6.28 -10.07
C LYS A 136 -2.92 6.58 -9.63
N LEU A 137 -3.12 7.42 -8.62
CA LEU A 137 -4.46 7.87 -8.23
C LEU A 137 -5.17 8.61 -9.35
N LEU A 138 -4.48 9.55 -10.02
CA LEU A 138 -5.04 10.33 -11.14
C LEU A 138 -5.49 9.43 -12.28
N ILE A 139 -4.60 8.55 -12.75
CA ILE A 139 -4.87 7.67 -13.90
C ILE A 139 -6.02 6.73 -13.57
N ASN A 140 -5.93 6.04 -12.44
CA ASN A 140 -6.88 4.99 -12.08
C ASN A 140 -8.25 5.55 -11.72
N PHE A 141 -8.29 6.70 -11.05
CA PHE A 141 -9.56 7.33 -10.68
C PHE A 141 -10.32 7.86 -11.89
N LYS A 142 -9.62 8.39 -12.94
CA LYS A 142 -10.25 8.74 -14.22
C LYS A 142 -10.93 7.53 -14.87
N ILE A 143 -10.27 6.38 -14.89
CA ILE A 143 -10.85 5.15 -15.46
C ILE A 143 -12.09 4.72 -14.67
N ILE A 144 -12.01 4.77 -13.34
CA ILE A 144 -13.11 4.43 -12.44
C ILE A 144 -14.29 5.37 -12.62
N LEU A 145 -14.07 6.70 -12.68
CA LEU A 145 -15.14 7.68 -12.88
C LEU A 145 -15.85 7.45 -14.22
N ALA A 146 -15.09 7.33 -15.31
CA ALA A 146 -15.67 7.09 -16.63
C ALA A 146 -16.52 5.81 -16.69
N ALA A 147 -16.04 4.72 -16.08
CA ALA A 147 -16.78 3.47 -16.01
C ALA A 147 -18.04 3.58 -15.12
N GLY A 148 -17.94 4.25 -13.99
CA GLY A 148 -19.05 4.47 -13.06
C GLY A 148 -20.17 5.32 -13.67
N HIS A 149 -19.83 6.39 -14.39
CA HIS A 149 -20.81 7.21 -15.13
C HIS A 149 -21.48 6.41 -16.26
N LYS A 150 -20.69 5.68 -17.05
CA LYS A 150 -21.24 4.80 -18.11
C LYS A 150 -22.26 3.80 -17.57
N GLN A 151 -22.03 3.27 -16.37
CA GLN A 151 -22.93 2.31 -15.73
C GLN A 151 -24.04 2.98 -14.88
N ARG A 152 -24.08 4.32 -14.82
CA ARG A 152 -25.00 5.12 -13.98
C ARG A 152 -24.93 4.78 -12.48
N LEU A 153 -23.75 4.39 -12.01
CA LEU A 153 -23.49 4.06 -10.61
C LEU A 153 -22.92 5.25 -9.84
N PHE A 154 -22.36 6.24 -10.56
CA PHE A 154 -21.86 7.49 -9.99
C PHE A 154 -22.77 8.66 -10.36
N ARG A 155 -22.91 9.58 -9.41
CA ARG A 155 -23.64 10.84 -9.63
C ARG A 155 -22.87 11.73 -10.61
N GLY A 156 -23.60 12.48 -11.45
CA GLY A 156 -23.00 13.32 -12.49
C GLY A 156 -23.24 14.82 -12.26
N ASP A 157 -23.65 15.23 -11.05
CA ASP A 157 -23.92 16.62 -10.69
C ASP A 157 -22.70 17.35 -10.10
N ILE A 158 -21.56 16.64 -9.95
CA ILE A 158 -20.29 17.18 -9.49
C ILE A 158 -19.26 17.00 -10.60
N ASP A 159 -18.47 18.05 -10.82
CA ASP A 159 -17.39 18.05 -11.80
C ASP A 159 -16.31 17.01 -11.48
N ASP A 160 -15.93 16.20 -12.47
CA ASP A 160 -14.97 15.10 -12.31
C ASP A 160 -13.58 15.59 -11.90
N ASP A 161 -13.13 16.75 -12.37
CA ASP A 161 -11.84 17.31 -11.96
C ASP A 161 -11.86 17.76 -10.50
N LEU A 162 -13.01 18.27 -10.03
CA LEU A 162 -13.19 18.58 -8.61
C LEU A 162 -13.18 17.30 -7.77
N LEU A 163 -13.90 16.25 -8.17
CA LEU A 163 -13.91 14.97 -7.50
C LEU A 163 -12.50 14.35 -7.41
N MET A 164 -11.74 14.40 -8.49
CA MET A 164 -10.35 13.94 -8.49
C MET A 164 -9.46 14.72 -7.52
N ARG A 165 -9.55 16.06 -7.54
CA ARG A 165 -8.78 16.90 -6.59
C ARG A 165 -9.17 16.62 -5.15
N MET A 166 -10.46 16.47 -4.85
CA MET A 166 -10.94 16.14 -3.51
C MET A 166 -10.37 14.78 -3.04
N PHE A 167 -10.47 13.75 -3.89
CA PHE A 167 -9.98 12.41 -3.55
C PHE A 167 -8.47 12.38 -3.29
N ILE A 168 -7.67 13.01 -4.16
CA ILE A 168 -6.22 13.12 -3.99
C ILE A 168 -5.90 13.82 -2.67
N ARG A 169 -6.54 14.95 -2.38
CA ARG A 169 -6.30 15.71 -1.14
C ARG A 169 -6.71 14.94 0.11
N LEU A 170 -7.78 14.16 0.05
CA LEU A 170 -8.15 13.27 1.15
C LEU A 170 -7.08 12.19 1.39
N VAL A 171 -6.61 11.54 0.32
CA VAL A 171 -5.57 10.51 0.45
C VAL A 171 -4.26 11.11 0.94
N GLU A 172 -3.79 12.23 0.38
CA GLU A 172 -2.55 12.91 0.79
C GLU A 172 -2.66 13.45 2.22
N GLY A 173 -3.80 14.02 2.59
CA GLY A 173 -4.02 14.64 3.88
C GLY A 173 -4.14 13.65 5.04
N PHE A 174 -4.73 12.49 4.80
CA PHE A 174 -5.01 11.53 5.88
C PHE A 174 -4.08 10.30 5.87
N ILE A 175 -3.57 9.90 4.71
CA ILE A 175 -2.69 8.72 4.60
C ILE A 175 -1.23 9.17 4.53
N ASN A 176 -0.76 9.77 5.62
CA ASN A 176 0.62 10.19 5.80
C ASN A 176 1.10 9.90 7.24
N PRO A 177 2.42 9.74 7.47
CA PRO A 177 2.96 9.35 8.77
C PRO A 177 2.63 10.32 9.91
N THR A 178 2.57 11.62 9.63
CA THR A 178 2.30 12.65 10.65
C THR A 178 0.88 12.52 11.17
N GLU A 179 -0.10 12.39 10.28
CA GLU A 179 -1.50 12.24 10.65
C GLU A 179 -1.77 10.91 11.35
N MET A 180 -1.15 9.83 10.88
CA MET A 180 -1.26 8.50 11.50
C MET A 180 -0.74 8.49 12.94
N LEU A 181 0.40 9.12 13.19
CA LEU A 181 0.95 9.24 14.55
C LEU A 181 0.09 10.13 15.45
N ARG A 182 -0.53 11.18 14.90
CA ARG A 182 -1.41 12.09 15.62
C ARG A 182 -2.74 11.44 15.99
N SER A 183 -3.33 10.70 15.07
CA SER A 183 -4.65 10.07 15.26
C SER A 183 -4.60 8.74 16.00
N GLY A 184 -3.43 8.10 16.09
CA GLY A 184 -3.26 6.75 16.66
C GLY A 184 -3.89 5.64 15.79
N ARG A 185 -4.40 5.96 14.58
CA ARG A 185 -5.02 5.00 13.68
C ARG A 185 -3.99 4.36 12.75
N SER A 186 -4.26 3.12 12.38
CA SER A 186 -3.48 2.45 11.34
C SER A 186 -3.73 3.07 9.95
N PRO A 187 -2.77 2.93 9.01
CA PRO A 187 -2.96 3.33 7.62
C PRO A 187 -4.20 2.73 6.98
N ALA A 188 -4.48 1.45 7.26
CA ALA A 188 -5.62 0.73 6.72
C ALA A 188 -6.97 1.26 7.23
N GLU A 189 -7.09 1.50 8.55
CA GLU A 189 -8.32 2.06 9.14
C GLU A 189 -8.61 3.48 8.64
N THR A 190 -7.56 4.29 8.47
CA THR A 190 -7.69 5.63 7.90
C THR A 190 -8.13 5.56 6.45
N PHE A 191 -7.51 4.69 5.65
CA PHE A 191 -7.88 4.46 4.25
C PHE A 191 -9.33 4.00 4.11
N GLU A 192 -9.75 3.00 4.88
CA GLU A 192 -11.13 2.50 4.89
C GLU A 192 -12.14 3.63 5.17
N SER A 193 -11.85 4.48 6.16
CA SER A 193 -12.71 5.62 6.50
C SER A 193 -12.80 6.65 5.38
N VAL A 194 -11.69 7.01 4.76
CA VAL A 194 -11.63 7.95 3.62
C VAL A 194 -12.43 7.40 2.44
N ILE A 195 -12.23 6.12 2.08
CA ILE A 195 -12.93 5.47 0.98
C ILE A 195 -14.43 5.42 1.26
N LYS A 196 -14.83 5.01 2.47
CA LYS A 196 -16.23 4.94 2.86
C LYS A 196 -16.94 6.27 2.69
N VAL A 197 -16.41 7.34 3.27
CA VAL A 197 -17.02 8.68 3.21
C VAL A 197 -17.08 9.19 1.78
N PHE A 198 -15.99 9.08 1.04
CA PHE A 198 -15.90 9.61 -0.33
C PHE A 198 -16.85 8.88 -1.29
N PHE A 199 -16.82 7.55 -1.30
CA PHE A 199 -17.65 6.78 -2.24
C PHE A 199 -19.12 6.75 -1.86
N GLN A 200 -19.48 6.82 -0.56
CA GLN A 200 -20.88 7.02 -0.18
C GLN A 200 -21.46 8.32 -0.75
N GLY A 201 -20.65 9.38 -0.83
CA GLY A 201 -21.06 10.65 -1.45
C GLY A 201 -21.09 10.61 -2.98
N LEU A 202 -20.29 9.77 -3.62
CA LEU A 202 -20.16 9.66 -5.07
C LEU A 202 -21.20 8.73 -5.70
N LEU A 203 -21.59 7.66 -4.99
CA LEU A 203 -22.52 6.64 -5.52
C LEU A 203 -23.95 7.18 -5.63
N THR A 204 -24.65 6.81 -6.73
CA THR A 204 -26.12 6.90 -6.83
C THR A 204 -26.79 5.90 -5.87
N ASP A 205 -28.10 5.98 -5.68
CA ASP A 205 -28.84 5.00 -4.86
C ASP A 205 -28.64 3.57 -5.36
N ARG A 206 -28.70 3.38 -6.68
CA ARG A 206 -28.39 2.10 -7.32
C ARG A 206 -26.96 1.65 -7.02
N GLY A 207 -25.99 2.56 -7.19
CA GLY A 207 -24.58 2.27 -6.89
C GLY A 207 -24.37 1.88 -5.42
N ARG A 208 -25.07 2.52 -4.49
CA ARG A 208 -25.03 2.17 -3.05
C ARG A 208 -25.61 0.77 -2.78
N GLN A 209 -26.70 0.41 -3.41
CA GLN A 209 -27.29 -0.93 -3.28
C GLN A 209 -26.33 -2.01 -3.80
N ASP A 210 -25.80 -1.83 -5.01
CA ASP A 210 -24.85 -2.77 -5.62
C ASP A 210 -23.59 -2.91 -4.75
N PHE A 211 -23.07 -1.79 -4.25
CA PHE A 211 -21.86 -1.78 -3.41
C PHE A 211 -22.10 -2.47 -2.04
N SER A 212 -23.22 -2.20 -1.39
CA SER A 212 -23.57 -2.80 -0.10
C SER A 212 -23.79 -4.31 -0.19
N SER A 213 -24.31 -4.80 -1.31
CA SER A 213 -24.50 -6.23 -1.54
C SER A 213 -23.20 -7.02 -1.61
N LEU A 214 -22.09 -6.38 -2.10
CA LEU A 214 -20.78 -7.00 -2.26
C LEU A 214 -19.85 -6.78 -1.05
N THR A 215 -20.16 -5.80 -0.21
CA THR A 215 -19.31 -5.43 0.95
C THR A 215 -20.11 -5.13 2.21
N PRO A 216 -20.85 -6.11 2.75
CA PRO A 216 -21.62 -5.89 3.99
C PRO A 216 -20.75 -5.32 5.11
N ALA A 217 -19.51 -5.83 5.25
CA ALA A 217 -18.59 -5.44 6.32
C ALA A 217 -17.99 -4.03 6.20
N LEU A 218 -17.90 -3.45 4.98
CA LEU A 218 -17.34 -2.09 4.78
C LEU A 218 -18.33 -0.98 5.17
N PHE A 219 -19.63 -1.30 5.24
CA PHE A 219 -20.69 -0.31 5.50
C PHE A 219 -21.49 -0.57 6.78
N GLU A 220 -21.33 -1.72 7.41
CA GLU A 220 -21.91 -1.94 8.73
C GLU A 220 -21.16 -1.10 9.79
N PRO A 221 -21.90 -0.39 10.66
CA PRO A 221 -21.26 0.26 11.80
C PRO A 221 -20.59 -0.84 12.64
N ARG A 222 -19.27 -0.71 12.88
CA ARG A 222 -18.61 -1.56 13.89
C ARG A 222 -19.44 -1.46 15.17
N LYS A 223 -20.00 -2.58 15.62
CA LYS A 223 -20.60 -2.64 16.96
C LYS A 223 -19.50 -2.23 17.92
N GLU A 224 -19.65 -1.04 18.52
CA GLU A 224 -18.81 -0.61 19.62
C GLU A 224 -18.88 -1.71 20.67
N GLY A 225 -17.73 -2.34 20.94
CA GLY A 225 -17.64 -3.39 21.94
C GLY A 225 -18.13 -2.83 23.27
N ALA A 226 -19.18 -3.44 23.79
CA ALA A 226 -19.57 -3.25 25.16
C ALA A 226 -18.37 -3.59 26.05
N SER A 227 -17.81 -2.58 26.69
CA SER A 227 -16.83 -2.71 27.78
C SER A 227 -17.54 -3.07 29.07
#